data_255236b7e853d93b0e14c4d65f68c7e2
#
_entry.id   255236b7e853d93b0e14c4d65f68c7e2
#
_cell.length_a   1.000
_cell.length_b   1.000
_cell.length_c   1.000
_cell.angle_alpha   90.00
_cell.angle_beta   90.00
_cell.angle_gamma   90.00
#
_symmetry.space_group_name_H-M   'P 1'
#
loop_
_entity.id
_entity.type
_entity.pdbx_description
1 polymer ?
#
loop_
_entity_poly.entity_id
_entity_poly.type
_entity_poly.pdbx_seq_one_letter_code
_entity_poly.pdbx_strand_id
1 'polypeptide(L)'
;GLVGSEMCIRDRYDDACFYISTNVGETMRPLQEVASGGELSRIMLAMKSCLANQDDTPTLVFDEIDVGISGRTAQKVAEKMSILSRHHQVICITHLPQIAAMADAHYLIEKNVENEKTISSIRLLSKEEEIEELARLIGGAKITETTIHTVTEMKGLAEQAKIN
;
A
#
# COMPACT_ATOMS: atom_id res chain seq x y z
N GLY A 1 9.89 19.43 -15.74
CA GLY A 1 11.10 18.64 -15.86
C GLY A 1 12.21 19.25 -15.04
N LEU A 2 12.86 18.46 -14.24
CA LEU A 2 14.12 18.85 -13.57
C LEU A 2 15.16 18.98 -14.67
N VAL A 3 15.50 20.20 -15.04
CA VAL A 3 16.64 20.50 -15.94
C VAL A 3 17.70 21.16 -15.09
N GLY A 4 18.45 20.34 -14.37
CA GLY A 4 19.68 20.76 -13.74
C GLY A 4 20.86 20.01 -14.38
N SER A 5 22.02 20.63 -14.52
CA SER A 5 23.24 19.88 -14.83
C SER A 5 23.58 18.96 -13.67
N GLU A 6 24.19 17.80 -13.92
CA GLU A 6 24.64 16.89 -12.85
C GLU A 6 25.48 17.60 -11.77
N MET A 7 26.16 18.65 -12.15
CA MET A 7 27.00 19.48 -11.25
C MET A 7 26.12 20.28 -10.27
N CYS A 8 24.95 20.82 -10.70
CA CYS A 8 24.03 21.54 -9.83
C CYS A 8 23.38 20.60 -8.80
N ILE A 9 23.01 19.39 -9.20
CA ILE A 9 22.43 18.38 -8.31
C ILE A 9 23.44 17.93 -7.24
N ARG A 10 24.70 17.80 -7.61
CA ARG A 10 25.78 17.38 -6.70
C ARG A 10 26.18 18.48 -5.71
N ASP A 11 26.17 19.73 -6.14
CA ASP A 11 26.58 20.89 -5.35
C ASP A 11 25.43 21.53 -4.56
N ARG A 12 24.17 20.99 -4.69
CA ARG A 12 22.95 21.43 -3.98
C ARG A 12 22.66 22.94 -4.13
N TYR A 13 22.79 23.47 -5.34
CA TYR A 13 22.45 24.86 -5.64
C TYR A 13 20.94 25.11 -5.79
N ASP A 14 20.13 24.06 -6.04
CA ASP A 14 18.70 24.15 -6.22
C ASP A 14 17.95 23.73 -4.96
N ASP A 15 17.03 24.57 -4.49
CA ASP A 15 16.07 24.23 -3.45
C ASP A 15 14.75 23.89 -4.13
N ALA A 16 14.41 22.59 -4.16
CA ALA A 16 13.20 22.09 -4.81
C ALA A 16 12.11 21.80 -3.78
N CYS A 17 10.94 22.40 -3.96
CA CYS A 17 9.77 22.17 -3.14
C CYS A 17 8.60 21.67 -3.98
N PHE A 18 7.98 20.55 -3.55
CA PHE A 18 6.77 20.04 -4.16
C PHE A 18 5.54 20.73 -3.57
N TYR A 19 4.66 21.19 -4.44
CA TYR A 19 3.38 21.79 -4.06
C TYR A 19 2.24 20.89 -4.52
N ILE A 20 1.19 20.77 -3.71
CA ILE A 20 0.00 19.99 -4.01
C ILE A 20 -1.28 20.80 -3.68
N SER A 21 -2.32 20.55 -4.47
CA SER A 21 -3.70 20.90 -4.15
C SER A 21 -4.48 19.60 -4.08
N THR A 22 -5.04 19.27 -2.92
CA THR A 22 -5.77 18.02 -2.69
C THR A 22 -7.22 18.08 -3.16
N ASN A 23 -7.77 19.28 -3.26
CA ASN A 23 -9.15 19.52 -3.70
C ASN A 23 -9.22 20.57 -4.81
N VAL A 24 -10.20 20.44 -5.67
CA VAL A 24 -10.47 21.41 -6.74
C VAL A 24 -10.83 22.77 -6.12
N GLY A 25 -10.09 23.81 -6.49
CA GLY A 25 -10.31 25.18 -6.00
C GLY A 25 -9.51 25.56 -4.75
N GLU A 26 -8.76 24.67 -4.17
CA GLU A 26 -7.82 25.00 -3.10
C GLU A 26 -6.49 25.54 -3.65
N THR A 27 -5.86 26.41 -2.88
CA THR A 27 -4.52 26.92 -3.20
C THR A 27 -3.47 25.83 -3.05
N MET A 28 -2.50 25.80 -3.96
CA MET A 28 -1.35 24.90 -3.84
C MET A 28 -0.54 25.24 -2.59
N ARG A 29 -0.21 24.24 -1.80
CA ARG A 29 0.64 24.35 -0.61
C ARG A 29 1.83 23.41 -0.69
N PRO A 30 2.92 23.69 0.02
CA PRO A 30 4.02 22.76 0.13
C PRO A 30 3.53 21.38 0.60
N LEU A 31 4.00 20.33 -0.06
CA LEU A 31 3.60 18.95 0.25
C LEU A 31 3.80 18.60 1.73
N GLN A 32 4.86 19.11 2.33
CA GLN A 32 5.23 18.89 3.73
C GLN A 32 4.22 19.47 4.73
N GLU A 33 3.41 20.48 4.33
CA GLU A 33 2.45 21.16 5.20
C GLU A 33 1.04 20.54 5.13
N VAL A 34 0.75 19.81 4.06
CA VAL A 34 -0.63 19.41 3.72
C VAL A 34 -0.86 17.92 3.82
N ALA A 35 0.16 17.11 3.49
CA ALA A 35 -0.02 15.68 3.38
C ALA A 35 -0.01 14.97 4.74
N SER A 36 -1.07 14.20 5.02
CA SER A 36 -1.06 13.17 6.06
C SER A 36 -0.11 12.03 5.67
N GLY A 37 0.29 11.19 6.64
CA GLY A 37 1.13 10.02 6.37
C GLY A 37 0.59 9.15 5.23
N GLY A 38 -0.70 8.84 5.25
CA GLY A 38 -1.35 8.05 4.19
C GLY A 38 -1.38 8.75 2.83
N GLU A 39 -1.59 10.07 2.78
CA GLU A 39 -1.51 10.84 1.52
C GLU A 39 -0.10 10.85 0.98
N LEU A 40 0.90 11.04 1.83
CA LEU A 40 2.31 11.02 1.42
C LEU A 40 2.72 9.64 0.89
N SER A 41 2.30 8.55 1.54
CA SER A 41 2.53 7.18 1.06
C SER A 41 1.92 6.94 -0.32
N ARG A 42 0.71 7.43 -0.59
CA ARG A 42 0.06 7.32 -1.90
C ARG A 42 0.73 8.18 -2.98
N ILE A 43 1.19 9.39 -2.63
CA ILE A 43 1.97 10.23 -3.54
C ILE A 43 3.30 9.54 -3.88
N MET A 44 3.97 8.96 -2.89
CA MET A 44 5.20 8.20 -3.10
C MET A 44 4.94 6.97 -4.02
N LEU A 45 3.84 6.24 -3.81
CA LEU A 45 3.43 5.14 -4.71
C LEU A 45 3.26 5.63 -6.15
N ALA A 46 2.60 6.78 -6.36
CA ALA A 46 2.40 7.34 -7.69
C ALA A 46 3.74 7.73 -8.35
N MET A 47 4.64 8.38 -7.62
CA MET A 47 5.96 8.75 -8.10
C MET A 47 6.80 7.51 -8.45
N LYS A 48 6.85 6.51 -7.56
CA LYS A 48 7.57 5.24 -7.80
C LYS A 48 6.97 4.48 -9.00
N SER A 49 5.66 4.50 -9.17
CA SER A 49 5.01 3.89 -10.36
C SER A 49 5.39 4.57 -11.68
N CYS A 50 5.65 5.88 -11.67
CA CYS A 50 6.14 6.60 -12.85
C CYS A 50 7.60 6.32 -13.16
N LEU A 51 8.41 5.98 -12.15
CA LEU A 51 9.85 5.80 -12.25
C LEU A 51 10.29 4.33 -12.18
N ALA A 52 9.36 3.38 -12.16
CA ALA A 52 9.61 1.96 -11.88
C ALA A 52 10.73 1.34 -12.74
N ASN A 53 10.86 1.78 -14.00
CA ASN A 53 11.89 1.29 -14.91
C ASN A 53 13.27 1.97 -14.75
N GLN A 54 13.36 3.00 -13.89
CA GLN A 54 14.58 3.81 -13.71
C GLN A 54 15.05 3.80 -12.25
N ASP A 55 14.31 3.14 -11.38
CA ASP A 55 14.55 3.10 -9.94
C ASP A 55 15.17 1.76 -9.55
N ASP A 56 16.43 1.78 -9.15
CA ASP A 56 17.20 0.61 -8.71
C ASP A 56 16.89 0.19 -7.26
N THR A 57 15.91 0.81 -6.60
CA THR A 57 15.54 0.47 -5.20
C THR A 57 14.94 -0.93 -5.14
N PRO A 58 15.59 -1.93 -4.51
CA PRO A 58 15.13 -3.31 -4.59
C PRO A 58 13.85 -3.58 -3.77
N THR A 59 13.65 -2.85 -2.67
CA THR A 59 12.53 -3.07 -1.74
C THR A 59 11.87 -1.75 -1.37
N LEU A 60 10.55 -1.72 -1.46
CA LEU A 60 9.70 -0.58 -1.10
C LEU A 60 8.77 -0.99 0.05
N VAL A 61 8.72 -0.18 1.09
CA VAL A 61 7.85 -0.39 2.25
C VAL A 61 6.81 0.72 2.30
N PHE A 62 5.53 0.33 2.29
CA PHE A 62 4.40 1.24 2.42
C PHE A 62 3.70 1.00 3.75
N ASP A 63 3.75 2.01 4.60
CA ASP A 63 2.99 2.09 5.85
C ASP A 63 1.92 3.18 5.72
N GLU A 64 0.79 3.00 6.40
CA GLU A 64 -0.35 3.92 6.41
C GLU A 64 -0.97 4.22 5.02
N ILE A 65 -0.63 3.49 3.97
CA ILE A 65 -1.09 3.76 2.60
C ILE A 65 -2.61 3.69 2.47
N ASP A 66 -3.26 2.95 3.33
CA ASP A 66 -4.71 2.71 3.39
C ASP A 66 -5.46 3.66 4.33
N VAL A 67 -4.76 4.53 5.06
CA VAL A 67 -5.39 5.52 5.95
C VAL A 67 -6.21 6.53 5.14
N GLY A 68 -7.47 6.71 5.54
CA GLY A 68 -8.39 7.67 4.91
C GLY A 68 -8.97 7.24 3.56
N ILE A 69 -8.77 6.00 3.13
CA ILE A 69 -9.36 5.45 1.90
C ILE A 69 -10.17 4.18 2.16
N SER A 70 -11.04 3.83 1.22
CA SER A 70 -11.82 2.60 1.25
C SER A 70 -12.31 2.21 -0.14
N GLY A 71 -12.90 1.03 -0.26
CA GLY A 71 -13.61 0.55 -1.45
C GLY A 71 -12.80 0.72 -2.75
N ARG A 72 -13.35 1.47 -3.70
CA ARG A 72 -12.75 1.64 -5.04
C ARG A 72 -11.36 2.28 -5.02
N THR A 73 -11.11 3.20 -4.09
CA THR A 73 -9.79 3.85 -3.98
C THR A 73 -8.74 2.85 -3.47
N ALA A 74 -9.09 2.05 -2.48
CA ALA A 74 -8.23 0.97 -1.98
C ALA A 74 -7.89 -0.04 -3.09
N GLN A 75 -8.89 -0.41 -3.91
CA GLN A 75 -8.68 -1.29 -5.06
C GLN A 75 -7.66 -0.70 -6.05
N LYS A 76 -7.78 0.58 -6.40
CA LYS A 76 -6.82 1.24 -7.31
C LYS A 76 -5.41 1.32 -6.73
N VAL A 77 -5.27 1.55 -5.42
CA VAL A 77 -3.98 1.52 -4.73
C VAL A 77 -3.37 0.12 -4.83
N ALA A 78 -4.16 -0.92 -4.55
CA ALA A 78 -3.72 -2.31 -4.64
C ALA A 78 -3.26 -2.70 -6.06
N GLU A 79 -4.00 -2.30 -7.10
CA GLU A 79 -3.62 -2.51 -8.50
C GLU A 79 -2.29 -1.82 -8.86
N LYS A 80 -2.07 -0.58 -8.40
CA LYS A 80 -0.81 0.14 -8.62
C LYS A 80 0.37 -0.52 -7.90
N MET A 81 0.16 -1.00 -6.68
CA MET A 81 1.17 -1.75 -5.94
C MET A 81 1.52 -3.07 -6.64
N SER A 82 0.53 -3.78 -7.18
CA SER A 82 0.76 -5.00 -7.95
C SER A 82 1.58 -4.76 -9.23
N ILE A 83 1.37 -3.64 -9.93
CA ILE A 83 2.21 -3.28 -11.07
C ILE A 83 3.65 -3.01 -10.62
N LEU A 84 3.81 -2.28 -9.52
CA LEU A 84 5.12 -1.92 -8.97
C LEU A 84 5.90 -3.17 -8.49
N SER A 85 5.19 -4.18 -7.96
CA SER A 85 5.78 -5.43 -7.48
C SER A 85 6.40 -6.30 -8.58
N ARG A 86 6.15 -6.00 -9.85
CA ARG A 86 6.81 -6.67 -10.99
C ARG A 86 8.31 -6.32 -11.09
N HIS A 87 8.71 -5.18 -10.52
CA HIS A 87 10.07 -4.65 -10.59
C HIS A 87 10.75 -4.54 -9.22
N HIS A 88 9.97 -4.50 -8.14
CA HIS A 88 10.44 -4.29 -6.78
C HIS A 88 9.81 -5.28 -5.82
N GLN A 89 10.50 -5.62 -4.74
CA GLN A 89 9.81 -6.22 -3.59
C GLN A 89 8.97 -5.15 -2.91
N VAL A 90 7.64 -5.35 -2.83
CA VAL A 90 6.73 -4.42 -2.18
C VAL A 90 6.25 -5.02 -0.86
N ILE A 91 6.51 -4.34 0.25
CA ILE A 91 6.00 -4.68 1.57
C ILE A 91 4.96 -3.62 1.95
N CYS A 92 3.76 -4.07 2.32
CA CYS A 92 2.68 -3.18 2.72
C CYS A 92 2.08 -3.61 4.05
N ILE A 93 1.89 -2.66 4.95
CA ILE A 93 1.13 -2.85 6.19
C ILE A 93 -0.27 -2.31 5.92
N THR A 94 -1.30 -3.16 6.03
CA THR A 94 -2.68 -2.78 5.71
C THR A 94 -3.70 -3.49 6.59
N HIS A 95 -4.84 -2.86 6.76
CA HIS A 95 -6.04 -3.44 7.37
C HIS A 95 -7.19 -3.56 6.36
N LEU A 96 -6.97 -3.15 5.10
CA LEU A 96 -8.00 -3.20 4.06
C LEU A 96 -7.94 -4.52 3.26
N PRO A 97 -9.03 -5.27 3.20
CA PRO A 97 -9.08 -6.55 2.48
C PRO A 97 -8.79 -6.42 0.99
N GLN A 98 -9.10 -5.27 0.35
CA GLN A 98 -8.80 -5.03 -1.07
C GLN A 98 -7.30 -5.02 -1.35
N ILE A 99 -6.50 -4.47 -0.43
CA ILE A 99 -5.04 -4.44 -0.54
C ILE A 99 -4.46 -5.80 -0.19
N ALA A 100 -4.90 -6.39 0.92
CA ALA A 100 -4.42 -7.69 1.38
C ALA A 100 -4.71 -8.82 0.37
N ALA A 101 -5.87 -8.81 -0.31
CA ALA A 101 -6.22 -9.78 -1.34
C ALA A 101 -5.25 -9.77 -2.54
N MET A 102 -4.61 -8.63 -2.82
CA MET A 102 -3.66 -8.46 -3.94
C MET A 102 -2.25 -8.98 -3.60
N ALA A 103 -1.97 -9.35 -2.35
CA ALA A 103 -0.66 -9.83 -1.95
C ALA A 103 -0.34 -11.21 -2.55
N ASP A 104 0.94 -11.44 -2.90
CA ASP A 104 1.47 -12.74 -3.29
C ASP A 104 1.79 -13.61 -2.06
N ALA A 105 2.17 -12.94 -0.96
CA ALA A 105 2.41 -13.55 0.34
C ALA A 105 1.74 -12.70 1.43
N HIS A 106 0.91 -13.32 2.25
CA HIS A 106 0.18 -12.65 3.32
C HIS A 106 0.74 -13.05 4.68
N TYR A 107 1.22 -12.07 5.42
CA TYR A 107 1.73 -12.26 6.78
C TYR A 107 0.74 -11.70 7.79
N LEU A 108 0.41 -12.48 8.80
CA LEU A 108 -0.41 -12.06 9.93
C LEU A 108 0.50 -11.57 11.06
N ILE A 109 0.18 -10.37 11.57
CA ILE A 109 0.80 -9.81 12.77
C ILE A 109 -0.19 -9.91 13.92
N GLU A 110 0.19 -10.62 14.96
CA GLU A 110 -0.61 -10.82 16.17
C GLU A 110 0.13 -10.28 17.39
N LYS A 111 -0.62 -9.67 18.30
CA LYS A 111 -0.11 -9.22 19.61
C LYS A 111 -0.75 -10.08 20.70
N ASN A 112 0.06 -10.89 21.36
CA ASN A 112 -0.36 -11.73 22.47
C ASN A 112 0.22 -11.21 23.78
N VAL A 113 -0.54 -11.36 24.87
CA VAL A 113 -0.04 -11.02 26.20
C VAL A 113 0.36 -12.32 26.89
N GLU A 114 1.67 -12.50 27.12
CA GLU A 114 2.23 -13.62 27.86
C GLU A 114 3.03 -13.08 29.05
N ASN A 115 2.73 -13.57 30.25
CA ASN A 115 3.42 -13.18 31.48
C ASN A 115 3.51 -11.66 31.67
N GLU A 116 2.39 -10.94 31.50
CA GLU A 116 2.28 -9.49 31.59
C GLU A 116 3.11 -8.71 30.55
N LYS A 117 3.65 -9.36 29.55
CA LYS A 117 4.38 -8.73 28.43
C LYS A 117 3.62 -8.92 27.12
N THR A 118 3.57 -7.86 26.34
CA THR A 118 3.03 -7.94 24.99
C THR A 118 4.11 -8.47 24.04
N ILE A 119 3.85 -9.59 23.42
CA ILE A 119 4.71 -10.22 22.42
C ILE A 119 4.03 -10.07 21.05
N SER A 120 4.75 -9.53 20.07
CA SER A 120 4.29 -9.49 18.68
C SER A 120 4.89 -10.67 17.93
N SER A 121 4.05 -11.42 17.23
CA SER A 121 4.44 -12.51 16.34
C SER A 121 4.07 -12.17 14.90
N ILE A 122 4.89 -12.63 13.95
CA ILE A 122 4.63 -12.54 12.51
C ILE A 122 4.70 -13.95 11.96
N ARG A 123 3.68 -14.34 11.20
CA ARG A 123 3.67 -15.63 10.51
C ARG A 123 3.11 -15.51 9.10
N LEU A 124 3.63 -16.30 8.17
CA LEU A 124 3.09 -16.45 6.84
C LEU A 124 1.80 -17.29 6.91
N LEU A 125 0.77 -16.83 6.21
CA LEU A 125 -0.50 -17.55 6.12
C LEU A 125 -0.47 -18.59 4.98
N SER A 126 -1.15 -19.73 5.18
CA SER A 126 -1.52 -20.62 4.10
C SER A 126 -2.63 -19.99 3.25
N LYS A 127 -2.93 -20.58 2.07
CA LYS A 127 -4.01 -20.07 1.20
C LYS A 127 -5.38 -20.13 1.88
N GLU A 128 -5.63 -21.15 2.68
CA GLU A 128 -6.84 -21.32 3.46
C GLU A 128 -6.93 -20.24 4.54
N GLU A 129 -5.84 -20.03 5.29
CA GLU A 129 -5.76 -18.99 6.31
C GLU A 129 -5.86 -17.58 5.74
N GLU A 130 -5.35 -17.32 4.52
CA GLU A 130 -5.54 -16.04 3.82
C GLU A 130 -7.03 -15.72 3.61
N ILE A 131 -7.83 -16.71 3.20
CA ILE A 131 -9.27 -16.54 3.00
C ILE A 131 -9.97 -16.24 4.33
N GLU A 132 -9.61 -16.96 5.39
CA GLU A 132 -10.16 -16.73 6.73
C GLU A 132 -9.82 -15.32 7.25
N GLU A 133 -8.58 -14.90 7.09
CA GLU A 133 -8.15 -13.56 7.53
C GLU A 133 -8.81 -12.45 6.71
N LEU A 134 -8.91 -12.59 5.39
CA LEU A 134 -9.65 -11.66 4.55
C LEU A 134 -11.14 -11.61 4.94
N ALA A 135 -11.75 -12.74 5.28
CA ALA A 135 -13.12 -12.80 5.76
C ALA A 135 -13.27 -12.09 7.11
N ARG A 136 -12.28 -12.22 8.01
CA ARG A 136 -12.23 -11.48 9.27
C ARG A 136 -12.13 -9.98 9.04
N LEU A 137 -11.31 -9.52 8.09
CA LEU A 137 -11.18 -8.11 7.74
C LEU A 137 -12.48 -7.49 7.18
N ILE A 138 -13.30 -8.28 6.48
CA ILE A 138 -14.61 -7.83 5.95
C ILE A 138 -15.71 -7.93 6.99
N GLY A 139 -15.84 -9.09 7.64
CA GLY A 139 -16.98 -9.44 8.50
C GLY A 139 -16.77 -9.15 9.98
N GLY A 140 -15.56 -8.79 10.39
CA GLY A 140 -15.21 -8.65 11.79
C GLY A 140 -15.25 -9.97 12.54
N ALA A 141 -15.89 -9.99 13.71
CA ALA A 141 -15.91 -11.16 14.60
C ALA A 141 -16.78 -12.33 14.11
N LYS A 142 -17.67 -12.11 13.13
CA LYS A 142 -18.59 -13.14 12.65
C LYS A 142 -18.38 -13.44 11.17
N ILE A 143 -17.72 -14.55 10.91
CA ILE A 143 -17.49 -15.06 9.55
C ILE A 143 -18.72 -15.89 9.14
N THR A 144 -19.31 -15.57 7.99
CA THR A 144 -20.44 -16.29 7.39
C THR A 144 -20.02 -16.94 6.08
N GLU A 145 -20.78 -17.92 5.60
CA GLU A 145 -20.56 -18.54 4.28
C GLU A 145 -20.57 -17.51 3.15
N THR A 146 -21.44 -16.51 3.23
CA THR A 146 -21.49 -15.41 2.26
C THR A 146 -20.21 -14.60 2.29
N THR A 147 -19.64 -14.32 3.46
CA THR A 147 -18.35 -13.60 3.58
C THR A 147 -17.23 -14.41 2.95
N ILE A 148 -17.16 -15.71 3.21
CA ILE A 148 -16.15 -16.60 2.61
C ILE A 148 -16.27 -16.60 1.08
N HIS A 149 -17.48 -16.71 0.54
CA HIS A 149 -17.72 -16.67 -0.90
C HIS A 149 -17.23 -15.34 -1.51
N THR A 150 -17.60 -14.20 -0.88
CA THR A 150 -17.17 -12.85 -1.33
C THR A 150 -15.66 -12.70 -1.35
N VAL A 151 -14.98 -13.21 -0.33
CA VAL A 151 -13.51 -13.15 -0.23
C VAL A 151 -12.85 -14.03 -1.29
N THR A 152 -13.37 -15.22 -1.50
CA THR A 152 -12.86 -16.14 -2.54
C THR A 152 -12.98 -15.51 -3.93
N GLU A 153 -14.09 -14.87 -4.22
CA GLU A 153 -14.28 -14.11 -5.47
C GLU A 153 -13.30 -12.93 -5.55
N MET A 154 -13.16 -12.15 -4.48
CA MET A 154 -12.21 -11.03 -4.42
C MET A 154 -10.77 -11.49 -4.70
N LYS A 155 -10.32 -12.60 -4.09
CA LYS A 155 -8.98 -13.16 -4.31
C LYS A 155 -8.83 -13.64 -5.76
N GLY A 156 -9.85 -14.29 -6.33
CA GLY A 156 -9.85 -14.70 -7.73
C GLY A 156 -9.73 -13.53 -8.71
N LEU A 157 -10.46 -12.44 -8.47
CA LEU A 157 -10.35 -11.20 -9.26
C LEU A 157 -8.98 -10.54 -9.12
N ALA A 158 -8.40 -10.55 -7.92
CA ALA A 158 -7.06 -10.05 -7.67
C ALA A 158 -5.99 -10.83 -8.46
N GLU A 159 -6.06 -12.14 -8.47
CA GLU A 159 -5.15 -12.98 -9.27
C GLU A 159 -5.30 -12.73 -10.78
N GLN A 160 -6.52 -12.55 -11.29
CA GLN A 160 -6.76 -12.21 -12.69
C GLN A 160 -6.19 -10.83 -13.07
N ALA A 161 -6.30 -9.85 -12.17
CA ALA A 161 -5.78 -8.51 -12.38
C ALA A 161 -4.24 -8.45 -12.46
N LYS A 162 -3.53 -9.39 -11.83
CA LYS A 162 -2.07 -9.50 -11.90
C LYS A 162 -1.55 -10.02 -13.25
N ILE A 163 -2.37 -10.78 -13.96
CA ILE A 163 -2.00 -11.43 -15.23
C ILE A 163 -2.09 -10.43 -16.39
N ASN A 164 -2.94 -9.43 -16.30
CA ASN A 164 -3.14 -8.39 -17.30
C ASN A 164 -2.19 -7.20 -17.08
#